data_f4622a7007c4429c375306b701e61d43
#
_entry.id   f4622a7007c4429c375306b701e61d43
#
_cell.length_a   1.000
_cell.length_b   1.000
_cell.length_c   1.000
_cell.angle_alpha   90.00
_cell.angle_beta   90.00
_cell.angle_gamma   90.00
#
_symmetry.space_group_name_H-M   'P 1'
#
loop_
_entity.id
_entity.type
_entity.pdbx_description
1 polymer ?
#
loop_
_entity_poly.entity_id
_entity_poly.type
_entity_poly.pdbx_seq_one_letter_code
_entity_poly.pdbx_strand_id
1 'polypeptide(L)'
;MDKVLKIGIIGCGAIGKDHCRRIIETVPGATVVAVSDYVAAAADETAAKYGIKSYGNDCDGMIKDPGVEAVVITSIDPTHHDYVMKTLAEEKWCFCEKPLS
;
A
#
# COMPACT_ATOMS: atom_id res chain seq x y z
N MET A 1 5.99 11.53 -22.13
CA MET A 1 5.25 11.84 -20.92
C MET A 1 5.45 10.75 -19.90
N ASP A 2 5.99 11.10 -18.77
CA ASP A 2 6.35 10.10 -17.78
C ASP A 2 5.11 9.60 -17.06
N LYS A 3 4.94 8.28 -17.09
CA LYS A 3 3.84 7.66 -16.39
C LYS A 3 4.21 7.49 -14.93
N VAL A 4 3.39 8.00 -14.04
CA VAL A 4 3.60 7.84 -12.61
C VAL A 4 2.93 6.55 -12.14
N LEU A 5 3.73 5.68 -11.52
CA LEU A 5 3.20 4.43 -10.98
C LEU A 5 2.39 4.72 -9.71
N LYS A 6 1.14 4.29 -9.70
CA LYS A 6 0.22 4.53 -8.59
C LYS A 6 0.24 3.35 -7.64
N ILE A 7 0.66 3.59 -6.40
CA ILE A 7 0.92 2.55 -5.42
C ILE A 7 -0.09 2.58 -4.28
N GLY A 8 -0.57 1.39 -3.89
CA GLY A 8 -1.34 1.21 -2.67
C GLY A 8 -0.47 0.50 -1.64
N ILE A 9 -0.57 0.89 -0.37
CA ILE A 9 0.19 0.28 0.71
C ILE A 9 -0.74 -0.48 1.64
N ILE A 10 -0.42 -1.74 1.91
CA ILE A 10 -1.09 -2.53 2.93
C ILE A 10 -0.19 -2.58 4.15
N GLY A 11 -0.67 -2.09 5.28
CA GLY A 11 0.09 -2.01 6.51
C GLY A 11 0.61 -0.62 6.75
N CYS A 12 0.08 0.04 7.79
CA CYS A 12 0.42 1.42 8.13
C CYS A 12 1.11 1.53 9.49
N GLY A 13 1.86 0.50 9.87
CA GLY A 13 2.75 0.57 11.02
C GLY A 13 3.98 1.41 10.68
N ALA A 14 4.99 1.38 11.55
CA ALA A 14 6.18 2.23 11.36
C ALA A 14 6.83 2.05 9.99
N ILE A 15 6.98 0.80 9.54
CA ILE A 15 7.61 0.50 8.25
C ILE A 15 6.73 0.98 7.10
N GLY A 16 5.43 0.74 7.18
CA GLY A 16 4.49 1.16 6.13
C GLY A 16 4.43 2.67 5.99
N LYS A 17 4.42 3.40 7.11
CA LYS A 17 4.45 4.86 7.10
C LYS A 17 5.75 5.38 6.50
N ASP A 18 6.87 4.75 6.80
CA ASP A 18 8.16 5.14 6.27
C ASP A 18 8.23 4.94 4.75
N HIS A 19 7.72 3.82 4.25
CA HIS A 19 7.64 3.60 2.81
C HIS A 19 6.74 4.61 2.13
N CYS A 20 5.60 4.92 2.73
CA CYS A 20 4.68 5.92 2.19
C CYS A 20 5.38 7.26 2.06
N ARG A 21 6.04 7.71 3.11
CA ARG A 21 6.77 8.97 3.10
C ARG A 21 7.87 8.99 2.04
N ARG A 22 8.66 7.93 1.99
CA ARG A 22 9.78 7.85 1.04
C ARG A 22 9.30 7.90 -0.41
N ILE A 23 8.25 7.16 -0.72
CA ILE A 23 7.73 7.13 -2.09
C ILE A 23 7.21 8.50 -2.48
N ILE A 24 6.44 9.14 -1.61
CA ILE A 24 5.87 10.45 -1.91
C ILE A 24 6.94 11.52 -2.03
N GLU A 25 7.95 11.50 -1.16
CA GLU A 25 8.93 12.57 -1.08
C GLU A 25 10.15 12.38 -1.98
N THR A 26 10.56 11.14 -2.22
CA THR A 26 11.88 10.91 -2.81
C THR A 26 11.93 10.02 -4.04
N VAL A 27 10.86 9.33 -4.39
CA VAL A 27 10.88 8.41 -5.53
C VAL A 27 10.22 9.06 -6.74
N PRO A 28 11.00 9.47 -7.76
CA PRO A 28 10.41 9.99 -8.98
C PRO A 28 9.74 8.88 -9.77
N GLY A 29 8.63 9.17 -10.39
CA GLY A 29 7.91 8.20 -11.22
C GLY A 29 7.00 7.27 -10.44
N ALA A 30 6.83 7.47 -9.12
CA ALA A 30 5.90 6.68 -8.32
C ALA A 30 5.24 7.56 -7.27
N THR A 31 4.01 7.25 -6.94
CA THR A 31 3.29 7.95 -5.86
C THR A 31 2.36 6.99 -5.14
N VAL A 32 2.11 7.25 -3.86
CA VAL A 32 1.14 6.48 -3.09
C VAL A 32 -0.21 7.15 -3.25
N VAL A 33 -1.21 6.38 -3.69
CA VAL A 33 -2.57 6.91 -3.90
C VAL A 33 -3.57 6.37 -2.89
N ALA A 34 -3.25 5.28 -2.20
CA ALA A 34 -4.17 4.65 -1.26
C ALA A 34 -3.40 3.87 -0.21
N VAL A 35 -4.02 3.72 0.97
CA VAL A 35 -3.49 2.90 2.04
C VAL A 35 -4.60 2.08 2.66
N SER A 36 -4.25 0.93 3.22
CA SER A 36 -5.13 0.08 4.00
C SER A 36 -4.33 -0.57 5.11
N ASP A 37 -5.04 -1.03 6.14
CA ASP A 37 -4.39 -1.68 7.28
C ASP A 37 -5.40 -2.58 7.96
N TYR A 38 -4.91 -3.63 8.60
CA TYR A 38 -5.75 -4.49 9.42
C TYR A 38 -6.51 -3.66 10.47
N VAL A 39 -5.86 -2.60 10.98
CA VAL A 39 -6.51 -1.64 11.89
C VAL A 39 -6.93 -0.42 11.07
N ALA A 40 -8.23 -0.27 10.86
CA ALA A 40 -8.76 0.81 10.00
C ALA A 40 -8.29 2.20 10.43
N ALA A 41 -8.20 2.44 11.74
CA ALA A 41 -7.77 3.75 12.24
C ALA A 41 -6.35 4.10 11.80
N ALA A 42 -5.46 3.11 11.71
CA ALA A 42 -4.09 3.34 11.25
C ALA A 42 -4.06 3.79 9.79
N ALA A 43 -4.89 3.18 8.95
CA ALA A 43 -5.00 3.58 7.55
C ALA A 43 -5.57 4.99 7.43
N ASP A 44 -6.62 5.28 8.18
CA ASP A 44 -7.27 6.59 8.15
C ASP A 44 -6.31 7.69 8.57
N GLU A 45 -5.52 7.46 9.60
CA GLU A 45 -4.55 8.44 10.09
C GLU A 45 -3.47 8.72 9.05
N THR A 46 -2.94 7.65 8.44
CA THR A 46 -1.90 7.79 7.42
C THR A 46 -2.45 8.50 6.19
N ALA A 47 -3.64 8.15 5.75
CA ALA A 47 -4.28 8.77 4.60
C ALA A 47 -4.50 10.26 4.83
N ALA A 48 -4.96 10.64 6.02
CA ALA A 48 -5.18 12.05 6.35
C ALA A 48 -3.88 12.83 6.33
N LYS A 49 -2.79 12.23 6.82
CA LYS A 49 -1.50 12.90 6.86
C LYS A 49 -0.96 13.24 5.47
N TYR A 50 -1.16 12.35 4.51
CA TYR A 50 -0.62 12.53 3.17
C TYR A 50 -1.66 12.94 2.12
N GLY A 51 -2.89 13.13 2.51
CA GLY A 51 -3.95 13.55 1.59
C GLY A 51 -4.28 12.51 0.54
N ILE A 52 -4.24 11.23 0.91
CA ILE A 52 -4.53 10.12 0.01
C ILE A 52 -5.73 9.32 0.50
N LYS A 53 -6.18 8.38 -0.33
CA LYS A 53 -7.39 7.63 -0.02
C LYS A 53 -7.14 6.56 1.04
N SER A 54 -8.03 6.47 2.03
CA SER A 54 -8.01 5.38 2.99
C SER A 54 -9.04 4.33 2.60
N TYR A 55 -8.61 3.07 2.56
CA TYR A 55 -9.52 1.94 2.44
C TYR A 55 -9.85 1.34 3.80
N GLY A 56 -9.32 1.94 4.89
CA GLY A 56 -9.52 1.38 6.21
C GLY A 56 -8.96 -0.04 6.27
N ASN A 57 -9.79 -1.00 6.68
CA ASN A 57 -9.37 -2.39 6.71
C ASN A 57 -9.85 -3.20 5.48
N ASP A 58 -10.35 -2.53 4.45
CA ASP A 58 -10.76 -3.19 3.20
C ASP A 58 -9.58 -3.30 2.23
N CYS A 59 -8.61 -4.12 2.60
CA CYS A 59 -7.42 -4.32 1.76
C CYS A 59 -7.77 -4.91 0.41
N ASP A 60 -8.77 -5.78 0.35
CA ASP A 60 -9.21 -6.38 -0.91
C ASP A 60 -9.76 -5.33 -1.87
N GLY A 61 -10.53 -4.39 -1.36
CA GLY A 61 -11.06 -3.31 -2.19
C GLY A 61 -9.95 -2.45 -2.77
N MET A 62 -8.91 -2.18 -1.99
CA MET A 62 -7.78 -1.42 -2.49
C MET A 62 -7.03 -2.17 -3.59
N ILE A 63 -6.81 -3.47 -3.41
CA ILE A 63 -6.12 -4.28 -4.41
C ILE A 63 -6.88 -4.29 -5.74
N LYS A 64 -8.20 -4.25 -5.68
CA LYS A 64 -9.05 -4.28 -6.88
C LYS A 64 -9.26 -2.93 -7.53
N ASP A 65 -8.87 -1.85 -6.88
CA ASP A 65 -9.07 -0.50 -7.39
C ASP A 65 -8.25 -0.29 -8.68
N PRO A 66 -8.89 0.05 -9.80
CA PRO A 66 -8.16 0.27 -11.05
C PRO A 66 -7.18 1.44 -10.98
N GLY A 67 -7.35 2.34 -10.02
CA GLY A 67 -6.41 3.43 -9.80
C GLY A 67 -5.15 3.01 -9.05
N VAL A 68 -5.07 1.75 -8.56
CA VAL A 68 -3.91 1.21 -7.88
C VAL A 68 -3.22 0.25 -8.85
N GLU A 69 -1.98 0.56 -9.23
CA GLU A 69 -1.23 -0.24 -10.21
C GLU A 69 -0.24 -1.19 -9.57
N ALA A 70 0.20 -0.86 -8.37
CA ALA A 70 1.15 -1.68 -7.62
C ALA A 70 0.77 -1.66 -6.14
N VAL A 71 1.09 -2.73 -5.44
CA VAL A 71 0.79 -2.85 -4.01
C VAL A 71 2.06 -3.18 -3.25
N VAL A 72 2.34 -2.40 -2.21
CA VAL A 72 3.43 -2.66 -1.28
C VAL A 72 2.83 -3.26 -0.01
N ILE A 73 3.27 -4.46 0.35
CA ILE A 73 2.74 -5.17 1.50
C ILE A 73 3.78 -5.15 2.61
N THR A 74 3.47 -4.44 3.69
CA THR A 74 4.37 -4.30 4.83
C THR A 74 3.88 -5.03 6.07
N SER A 75 2.68 -5.63 6.01
CA SER A 75 2.18 -6.40 7.15
C SER A 75 2.94 -7.72 7.26
N ILE A 76 3.15 -8.15 8.49
CA ILE A 76 3.94 -9.35 8.78
C ILE A 76 3.09 -10.50 9.30
N ASP A 77 1.78 -10.36 9.25
CA ASP A 77 0.88 -11.39 9.76
C ASP A 77 0.63 -12.49 8.70
N PRO A 78 -0.07 -13.57 9.08
CA PRO A 78 -0.33 -14.69 8.16
C PRO A 78 -1.10 -14.30 6.89
N THR A 79 -1.79 -13.16 6.88
CA THR A 79 -2.54 -12.71 5.71
C THR A 79 -1.64 -12.18 4.59
N HIS A 80 -0.35 -11.99 4.87
CA HIS A 80 0.62 -11.51 3.89
C HIS A 80 0.56 -12.32 2.59
N HIS A 81 0.57 -13.65 2.71
CA HIS A 81 0.53 -14.54 1.54
C HIS A 81 -0.75 -14.34 0.72
N ASP A 82 -1.89 -14.20 1.40
CA ASP A 82 -3.16 -13.99 0.72
C ASP A 82 -3.16 -12.69 -0.07
N TYR A 83 -2.61 -11.61 0.50
CA TYR A 83 -2.56 -10.34 -0.20
C TYR A 83 -1.62 -10.40 -1.42
N VAL A 84 -0.52 -11.13 -1.31
CA VAL A 84 0.37 -11.35 -2.45
C VAL A 84 -0.39 -12.03 -3.59
N MET A 85 -1.08 -13.12 -3.27
CA MET A 85 -1.83 -13.88 -4.28
C MET A 85 -2.95 -13.05 -4.90
N LYS A 86 -3.67 -12.28 -4.10
CA LYS A 86 -4.75 -11.43 -4.59
C LYS A 86 -4.22 -10.32 -5.50
N THR A 87 -3.08 -9.74 -5.15
CA THR A 87 -2.45 -8.70 -5.96
C THR A 87 -2.03 -9.25 -7.32
N LEU A 88 -1.41 -10.43 -7.32
CA LEU A 88 -1.00 -11.07 -8.58
C LEU A 88 -2.20 -11.47 -9.42
N ALA A 89 -3.30 -11.91 -8.79
CA ALA A 89 -4.52 -12.27 -9.50
C ALA A 89 -5.13 -11.07 -10.22
N GLU A 90 -4.92 -9.84 -9.71
CA GLU A 90 -5.38 -8.61 -10.35
C GLU A 90 -4.36 -8.07 -11.35
N GLU A 91 -3.32 -8.86 -11.65
CA GLU A 91 -2.26 -8.51 -12.61
C GLU A 91 -1.55 -7.20 -12.26
N LYS A 92 -1.31 -6.99 -10.95
CA LYS A 92 -0.63 -5.80 -10.44
C LYS A 92 0.75 -6.16 -9.91
N TRP A 93 1.64 -5.18 -9.94
CA TRP A 93 2.95 -5.33 -9.32
C TRP A 93 2.79 -5.51 -7.82
N CYS A 94 3.59 -6.39 -7.24
CA CYS A 94 3.54 -6.68 -5.82
C CYS A 94 4.94 -6.60 -5.23
N PHE A 95 5.10 -5.73 -4.24
CA PHE A 95 6.35 -5.57 -3.52
C PHE A 95 6.12 -5.93 -2.06
N CYS A 96 6.93 -6.84 -1.53
CA CYS A 96 6.80 -7.29 -0.15
C CYS A 96 8.01 -6.87 0.64
N GLU A 97 7.76 -6.27 1.81
CA GLU A 97 8.82 -5.94 2.74
C GLU A 97 9.00 -7.11 3.69
N LYS A 98 10.23 -7.55 3.85
CA LYS A 98 10.50 -8.61 4.80
C LYS A 98 10.70 -8.02 6.18
N PRO A 99 10.14 -8.65 7.23
CA PRO A 99 10.42 -8.19 8.58
C PRO A 99 11.91 -8.36 8.89
N LEU A 100 12.45 -7.38 9.57
CA LEU A 100 13.81 -7.49 10.10
C LEU A 100 13.76 -8.43 11.31
N SER A 101 14.40 -9.52 11.17
CA SER A 101 14.48 -10.50 12.27
C SER A 101 15.65 -10.19 13.18
#